data_d2dc4c1fa7032adcd2c4f67a7de6e5fd
#
_entry.id   d2dc4c1fa7032adcd2c4f67a7de6e5fd
#
_cell.length_a   1.000
_cell.length_b   1.000
_cell.length_c   1.000
_cell.angle_alpha   90.00
_cell.angle_beta   90.00
_cell.angle_gamma   90.00
#
_symmetry.space_group_name_H-M   'P 1'
#
loop_
_entity.id
_entity.type
_entity.pdbx_description
1 polymer ?
#
loop_
_entity_poly.entity_id
_entity_poly.type
_entity_poly.pdbx_seq_one_letter_code
_entity_poly.pdbx_strand_id
1 'polypeptide(L)'
;PFLRRNLREGARTRIVAVEPASCPKLTRGTFQYDFGDVAGMTPMLPMYTLGHNFQPADIHAGGLRYHGAGSIVSQLLRDGLIEAQAVPQLETFRAGLLEGIVPAPESTHAIAAAVREALRAKEEGASKTILFNLSGHGMIDLYAYEQYFADKLQDYTVTDAELRRTIDQLDRIIK
;
A
#
# COMPACT_ATOMS: atom_id res chain seq x y z
N PRO A 1 -6.36 -9.20 -15.00
CA PRO A 1 -7.25 -9.10 -16.17
C PRO A 1 -7.22 -7.70 -16.80
N PHE A 2 -7.38 -6.61 -16.04
CA PHE A 2 -7.48 -5.25 -16.55
C PHE A 2 -6.21 -4.78 -17.28
N LEU A 3 -5.03 -5.03 -16.72
CA LEU A 3 -3.77 -4.71 -17.37
C LEU A 3 -3.60 -5.43 -18.72
N ARG A 4 -3.99 -6.71 -18.79
CA ARG A 4 -3.97 -7.47 -20.06
C ARG A 4 -4.85 -6.80 -21.11
N ARG A 5 -6.03 -6.30 -20.72
CA ARG A 5 -6.92 -5.58 -21.63
C ARG A 5 -6.31 -4.26 -22.08
N ASN A 6 -5.65 -3.53 -21.18
CA ASN A 6 -4.92 -2.32 -21.57
C ASN A 6 -3.85 -2.62 -22.62
N LEU A 7 -3.05 -3.67 -22.41
CA LEU A 7 -1.91 -4.00 -23.28
C LEU A 7 -2.32 -4.65 -24.60
N ARG A 8 -3.41 -5.43 -24.65
CA ARG A 8 -3.77 -6.23 -25.84
C ARG A 8 -4.98 -5.69 -26.60
N GLU A 9 -5.88 -5.02 -25.93
CA GLU A 9 -7.18 -4.60 -26.45
C GLU A 9 -7.31 -3.08 -26.51
N GLY A 10 -6.25 -2.32 -26.14
CA GLY A 10 -6.27 -0.85 -26.16
C GLY A 10 -7.19 -0.23 -25.09
N ALA A 11 -7.63 -0.99 -24.08
CA ALA A 11 -8.38 -0.44 -22.96
C ALA A 11 -7.52 0.56 -22.18
N ARG A 12 -8.16 1.50 -21.48
CA ARG A 12 -7.49 2.55 -20.70
C ARG A 12 -7.91 2.53 -19.25
N THR A 13 -7.96 1.34 -18.64
CA THR A 13 -8.26 1.20 -17.21
C THR A 13 -7.06 1.72 -16.42
N ARG A 14 -7.26 2.75 -15.62
CA ARG A 14 -6.28 3.21 -14.63
C ARG A 14 -6.21 2.19 -13.49
N ILE A 15 -5.02 1.79 -13.10
CA ILE A 15 -4.78 0.78 -12.06
C ILE A 15 -3.92 1.42 -10.98
N VAL A 16 -4.40 1.39 -9.74
CA VAL A 16 -3.73 2.00 -8.60
C VAL A 16 -3.44 0.94 -7.54
N ALA A 17 -2.18 0.75 -7.20
CA ALA A 17 -1.75 -0.02 -6.03
C ALA A 17 -1.81 0.87 -4.79
N VAL A 18 -2.47 0.40 -3.73
CA VAL A 18 -2.64 1.19 -2.50
C VAL A 18 -1.84 0.56 -1.37
N GLU A 19 -1.14 1.39 -0.61
CA GLU A 19 -0.29 0.96 0.49
C GLU A 19 -0.45 1.85 1.73
N PRO A 20 -0.02 1.40 2.93
CA PRO A 20 0.01 2.24 4.12
C PRO A 20 1.06 3.35 3.99
N ALA A 21 0.72 4.56 4.44
CA ALA A 21 1.68 5.66 4.53
C ALA A 21 2.84 5.39 5.51
N SER A 22 2.65 4.46 6.45
CA SER A 22 3.68 3.98 7.38
C SER A 22 4.62 2.92 6.78
N CYS A 23 4.29 2.35 5.60
CA CYS A 23 5.12 1.39 4.86
C CYS A 23 5.13 1.74 3.37
N PRO A 24 5.65 2.94 2.99
CA PRO A 24 5.47 3.52 1.66
C PRO A 24 6.48 2.97 0.63
N LYS A 25 6.53 1.65 0.47
CA LYS A 25 7.50 0.97 -0.39
C LYS A 25 7.35 1.31 -1.87
N LEU A 26 6.11 1.42 -2.37
CA LEU A 26 5.84 1.75 -3.77
C LEU A 26 5.95 3.25 -4.05
N THR A 27 5.58 4.10 -3.08
CA THR A 27 5.54 5.56 -3.26
C THR A 27 6.83 6.26 -2.88
N ARG A 28 7.63 5.68 -1.96
CA ARG A 28 8.88 6.28 -1.45
C ARG A 28 10.07 5.32 -1.40
N GLY A 29 9.87 4.02 -1.71
CA GLY A 29 10.93 3.04 -1.78
C GLY A 29 11.82 3.21 -3.01
N THR A 30 12.96 2.52 -3.00
CA THR A 30 13.90 2.46 -4.13
C THR A 30 13.71 1.15 -4.88
N PHE A 31 13.73 1.19 -6.22
CA PHE A 31 13.70 -0.04 -7.03
C PHE A 31 15.11 -0.64 -7.11
N GLN A 32 15.30 -1.78 -6.45
CA GLN A 32 16.57 -2.50 -6.46
C GLN A 32 16.38 -3.96 -6.03
N TYR A 33 17.44 -4.75 -6.06
CA TYR A 33 17.44 -6.10 -5.52
C TYR A 33 17.41 -6.05 -3.99
N ASP A 34 16.53 -6.85 -3.37
CA ASP A 34 16.45 -7.01 -1.92
C ASP A 34 15.96 -8.41 -1.56
N PHE A 35 16.15 -8.79 -0.31
CA PHE A 35 15.64 -10.04 0.23
C PHE A 35 14.13 -9.93 0.51
N GLY A 36 13.42 -11.06 0.39
CA GLY A 36 12.02 -11.13 0.77
C GLY A 36 11.79 -11.20 2.29
N ASP A 37 12.84 -11.40 3.07
CA ASP A 37 12.82 -11.58 4.53
C ASP A 37 13.94 -10.79 5.22
N VAL A 38 13.75 -10.49 6.51
CA VAL A 38 14.73 -9.74 7.32
C VAL A 38 16.02 -10.53 7.55
N ALA A 39 15.94 -11.86 7.59
CA ALA A 39 17.08 -12.72 7.83
C ALA A 39 18.00 -12.89 6.59
N GLY A 40 17.58 -12.41 5.43
CA GLY A 40 18.35 -12.54 4.18
C GLY A 40 18.46 -13.98 3.68
N MET A 41 17.52 -14.84 4.04
CA MET A 41 17.52 -16.27 3.66
C MET A 41 16.81 -16.55 2.34
N THR A 42 15.96 -15.64 1.88
CA THR A 42 15.30 -15.76 0.58
C THR A 42 16.19 -15.27 -0.55
N PRO A 43 15.96 -15.72 -1.79
CA PRO A 43 16.65 -15.13 -2.95
C PRO A 43 16.39 -13.63 -3.05
N MET A 44 17.40 -12.87 -3.46
CA MET A 44 17.22 -11.46 -3.80
C MET A 44 16.41 -11.31 -5.08
N LEU A 45 15.39 -10.46 -5.04
CA LEU A 45 14.50 -10.16 -6.16
C LEU A 45 14.44 -8.66 -6.41
N PRO A 46 14.26 -8.22 -7.68
CA PRO A 46 14.07 -6.81 -7.98
C PRO A 46 12.71 -6.36 -7.46
N MET A 47 12.69 -5.32 -6.64
CA MET A 47 11.47 -4.80 -6.02
C MET A 47 11.62 -3.33 -5.63
N TYR A 48 10.50 -2.63 -5.48
CA TYR A 48 10.46 -1.41 -4.70
C TYR A 48 10.58 -1.78 -3.22
N THR A 49 11.60 -1.28 -2.55
CA THR A 49 11.90 -1.63 -1.16
C THR A 49 12.27 -0.42 -0.30
N LEU A 50 12.02 -0.56 0.99
CA LEU A 50 12.48 0.34 2.06
C LEU A 50 13.76 -0.20 2.72
N GLY A 51 14.30 -1.36 2.22
CA GLY A 51 15.38 -2.14 2.81
C GLY A 51 14.86 -3.23 3.75
N HIS A 52 15.38 -4.47 3.64
CA HIS A 52 14.91 -5.62 4.43
C HIS A 52 15.05 -5.44 5.95
N ASN A 53 15.87 -4.50 6.41
CA ASN A 53 16.00 -4.15 7.82
C ASN A 53 15.02 -3.03 8.27
N PHE A 54 14.14 -2.56 7.38
CA PHE A 54 13.12 -1.59 7.72
C PHE A 54 12.14 -2.17 8.75
N GLN A 55 11.88 -1.42 9.81
CA GLN A 55 10.94 -1.81 10.86
C GLN A 55 9.60 -1.07 10.66
N PRO A 56 8.55 -1.75 10.16
CA PRO A 56 7.25 -1.13 10.00
C PRO A 56 6.67 -0.66 11.34
N ALA A 57 6.05 0.51 11.34
CA ALA A 57 5.29 0.98 12.49
C ALA A 57 4.15 0.01 12.85
N ASP A 58 3.75 0.04 14.11
CA ASP A 58 2.70 -0.85 14.63
C ASP A 58 1.30 -0.33 14.27
N ILE A 59 0.88 -0.60 13.04
CA ILE A 59 -0.44 -0.29 12.53
C ILE A 59 -1.32 -1.54 12.41
N HIS A 60 -2.62 -1.36 12.47
CA HIS A 60 -3.60 -2.43 12.24
C HIS A 60 -3.82 -2.67 10.75
N ALA A 61 -2.86 -3.26 10.10
CA ALA A 61 -2.92 -3.76 8.73
C ALA A 61 -1.75 -4.73 8.52
N GLY A 62 -1.71 -5.81 9.29
CA GLY A 62 -0.57 -6.73 9.37
C GLY A 62 -0.11 -7.25 8.01
N GLY A 63 -1.05 -7.56 7.12
CA GLY A 63 -0.78 -8.03 5.76
C GLY A 63 -0.10 -7.01 4.84
N LEU A 64 -0.08 -5.72 5.21
CA LEU A 64 0.55 -4.66 4.42
C LEU A 64 1.88 -4.15 5.02
N ARG A 65 2.26 -4.63 6.21
CA ARG A 65 3.47 -4.20 6.94
C ARG A 65 4.74 -4.88 6.41
N TYR A 66 5.03 -4.71 5.13
CA TYR A 66 6.21 -5.26 4.46
C TYR A 66 7.17 -4.16 4.01
N HIS A 67 8.48 -4.44 4.09
CA HIS A 67 9.54 -3.55 3.60
C HIS A 67 9.58 -3.48 2.07
N GLY A 68 9.21 -4.56 1.37
CA GLY A 68 9.28 -4.67 -0.08
C GLY A 68 7.94 -4.97 -0.73
N ALA A 69 7.79 -4.59 -1.97
CA ALA A 69 6.65 -4.92 -2.81
C ALA A 69 6.96 -6.12 -3.72
N GLY A 70 5.95 -6.92 -4.03
CA GLY A 70 6.12 -8.05 -4.95
C GLY A 70 6.74 -7.62 -6.28
N SER A 71 7.68 -8.41 -6.81
CA SER A 71 8.48 -8.06 -8.00
C SER A 71 7.63 -7.72 -9.22
N ILE A 72 6.53 -8.43 -9.45
CA ILE A 72 5.63 -8.15 -10.58
C ILE A 72 5.00 -6.76 -10.42
N VAL A 73 4.46 -6.43 -9.24
CA VAL A 73 3.85 -5.11 -8.98
C VAL A 73 4.90 -4.02 -9.10
N SER A 74 6.09 -4.26 -8.57
CA SER A 74 7.23 -3.33 -8.66
C SER A 74 7.63 -3.05 -10.11
N GLN A 75 7.72 -4.09 -10.94
CA GLN A 75 8.03 -3.92 -12.36
C GLN A 75 6.95 -3.14 -13.09
N LEU A 76 5.67 -3.45 -12.85
CA LEU A 76 4.56 -2.75 -13.48
C LEU A 76 4.53 -1.26 -13.11
N LEU A 77 4.85 -0.92 -11.87
CA LEU A 77 4.96 0.47 -11.43
C LEU A 77 6.15 1.17 -12.09
N ARG A 78 7.30 0.52 -12.15
CA ARG A 78 8.50 1.03 -12.82
C ARG A 78 8.26 1.31 -14.31
N ASP A 79 7.52 0.44 -14.97
CA ASP A 79 7.17 0.58 -16.39
C ASP A 79 6.03 1.58 -16.64
N GLY A 80 5.51 2.22 -15.60
CA GLY A 80 4.41 3.19 -15.71
C GLY A 80 3.06 2.59 -16.11
N LEU A 81 2.89 1.27 -15.94
CA LEU A 81 1.67 0.55 -16.28
C LEU A 81 0.62 0.58 -15.16
N ILE A 82 1.04 0.91 -13.95
CA ILE A 82 0.20 1.14 -12.78
C ILE A 82 0.71 2.35 -12.02
N GLU A 83 -0.12 2.88 -11.14
CA GLU A 83 0.21 3.96 -10.20
C GLU A 83 0.26 3.42 -8.78
N ALA A 84 0.78 4.21 -7.83
CA ALA A 84 0.75 3.88 -6.40
C ALA A 84 0.20 5.05 -5.58
N GLN A 85 -0.51 4.72 -4.50
CA GLN A 85 -0.97 5.69 -3.50
C GLN A 85 -0.69 5.16 -2.10
N ALA A 86 -0.24 6.05 -1.21
CA ALA A 86 -0.13 5.79 0.21
C ALA A 86 -1.30 6.42 0.98
N VAL A 87 -1.86 5.69 1.96
CA VAL A 87 -3.00 6.13 2.74
C VAL A 87 -2.67 6.05 4.24
N PRO A 88 -2.93 7.12 5.03
CA PRO A 88 -2.78 7.11 6.47
C PRO A 88 -3.80 6.20 7.16
N GLN A 89 -3.43 5.62 8.31
CA GLN A 89 -4.26 4.66 9.04
C GLN A 89 -5.62 5.23 9.46
N LEU A 90 -5.65 6.45 10.00
CA LEU A 90 -6.91 7.05 10.46
C LEU A 90 -7.90 7.26 9.31
N GLU A 91 -7.40 7.63 8.13
CA GLU A 91 -8.23 7.76 6.94
C GLU A 91 -8.82 6.42 6.50
N THR A 92 -8.06 5.33 6.60
CA THR A 92 -8.53 4.00 6.22
C THR A 92 -9.68 3.53 7.12
N PHE A 93 -9.54 3.66 8.44
CA PHE A 93 -10.60 3.30 9.38
C PHE A 93 -11.86 4.15 9.17
N ARG A 94 -11.70 5.46 8.98
CA ARG A 94 -12.81 6.35 8.67
C ARG A 94 -13.55 5.93 7.40
N ALA A 95 -12.82 5.62 6.33
CA ALA A 95 -13.43 5.20 5.08
C ALA A 95 -14.15 3.85 5.21
N GLY A 96 -13.55 2.86 5.90
CA GLY A 96 -14.15 1.54 6.11
C GLY A 96 -15.47 1.58 6.87
N LEU A 97 -15.61 2.49 7.83
CA LEU A 97 -16.85 2.65 8.62
C LEU A 97 -18.03 3.20 7.82
N LEU A 98 -17.80 3.83 6.67
CA LEU A 98 -18.85 4.38 5.81
C LEU A 98 -19.58 3.30 4.99
N GLU A 99 -19.00 2.10 4.88
CA GLU A 99 -19.50 1.05 3.99
C GLU A 99 -20.67 0.22 4.58
N GLY A 100 -21.02 0.41 5.84
CA GLY A 100 -22.05 -0.40 6.52
C GLY A 100 -21.67 -1.87 6.73
N ILE A 101 -20.39 -2.20 6.56
CA ILE A 101 -19.75 -3.49 6.81
C ILE A 101 -18.53 -3.27 7.72
N VAL A 102 -17.95 -4.36 8.22
CA VAL A 102 -16.68 -4.29 8.97
C VAL A 102 -15.57 -4.88 8.09
N PRO A 103 -14.88 -4.08 7.27
CA PRO A 103 -13.82 -4.56 6.41
C PRO A 103 -12.56 -4.90 7.22
N ALA A 104 -11.71 -5.78 6.68
CA ALA A 104 -10.37 -5.95 7.23
C ALA A 104 -9.57 -4.64 7.10
N PRO A 105 -8.70 -4.29 8.07
CA PRO A 105 -7.90 -3.06 8.02
C PRO A 105 -7.03 -2.92 6.76
N GLU A 106 -6.60 -4.02 6.17
CA GLU A 106 -5.92 -4.04 4.88
C GLU A 106 -6.81 -3.50 3.76
N SER A 107 -8.04 -3.99 3.67
CA SER A 107 -8.99 -3.61 2.62
C SER A 107 -9.48 -2.17 2.76
N THR A 108 -9.48 -1.60 3.97
CA THR A 108 -9.86 -0.19 4.20
C THR A 108 -8.94 0.79 3.45
N HIS A 109 -7.69 0.40 3.15
CA HIS A 109 -6.79 1.21 2.32
C HIS A 109 -7.34 1.38 0.89
N ALA A 110 -7.86 0.29 0.30
CA ALA A 110 -8.47 0.35 -1.03
C ALA A 110 -9.78 1.15 -1.02
N ILE A 111 -10.60 1.02 0.05
CA ILE A 111 -11.82 1.81 0.23
C ILE A 111 -11.47 3.30 0.31
N ALA A 112 -10.50 3.70 1.12
CA ALA A 112 -10.07 5.09 1.25
C ALA A 112 -9.60 5.67 -0.09
N ALA A 113 -8.81 4.91 -0.85
CA ALA A 113 -8.41 5.32 -2.20
C ALA A 113 -9.60 5.45 -3.15
N ALA A 114 -10.58 4.53 -3.08
CA ALA A 114 -11.80 4.62 -3.89
C ALA A 114 -12.64 5.87 -3.54
N VAL A 115 -12.76 6.20 -2.26
CA VAL A 115 -13.42 7.44 -1.81
C VAL A 115 -12.69 8.68 -2.36
N ARG A 116 -11.36 8.73 -2.28
CA ARG A 116 -10.57 9.83 -2.87
C ARG A 116 -10.85 9.99 -4.37
N GLU A 117 -10.87 8.89 -5.13
CA GLU A 117 -11.14 8.92 -6.56
C GLU A 117 -12.59 9.33 -6.88
N ALA A 118 -13.56 8.91 -6.06
CA ALA A 118 -14.95 9.32 -6.21
C ALA A 118 -15.15 10.82 -5.95
N LEU A 119 -14.50 11.36 -4.91
CA LEU A 119 -14.51 12.79 -4.62
C LEU A 119 -13.86 13.60 -5.75
N ARG A 120 -12.72 13.16 -6.26
CA ARG A 120 -12.07 13.78 -7.42
C ARG A 120 -12.97 13.76 -8.66
N ALA A 121 -13.63 12.64 -8.96
CA ALA A 121 -14.57 12.55 -10.07
C ALA A 121 -15.73 13.53 -9.93
N LYS A 122 -16.25 13.69 -8.69
CA LYS A 122 -17.29 14.67 -8.37
C LYS A 122 -16.83 16.10 -8.60
N GLU A 123 -15.62 16.46 -8.18
CA GLU A 123 -15.02 17.78 -8.38
C GLU A 123 -14.79 18.08 -9.89
N GLU A 124 -14.37 17.08 -10.65
CA GLU A 124 -14.19 17.15 -12.10
C GLU A 124 -15.51 17.15 -12.90
N GLY A 125 -16.65 16.90 -12.24
CA GLY A 125 -17.96 16.70 -12.91
C GLY A 125 -17.96 15.45 -13.81
N ALA A 126 -17.08 14.48 -13.54
CA ALA A 126 -16.87 13.30 -14.36
C ALA A 126 -17.61 12.08 -13.80
N SER A 127 -18.20 11.26 -14.70
CA SER A 127 -18.75 9.95 -14.34
C SER A 127 -17.65 8.89 -14.50
N LYS A 128 -17.31 8.18 -13.42
CA LYS A 128 -16.29 7.13 -13.41
C LYS A 128 -16.83 5.86 -12.76
N THR A 129 -16.43 4.70 -13.26
CA THR A 129 -16.61 3.42 -12.58
C THR A 129 -15.34 3.11 -11.81
N ILE A 130 -15.45 2.99 -10.48
CA ILE A 130 -14.34 2.68 -9.60
C ILE A 130 -14.55 1.28 -9.05
N LEU A 131 -13.59 0.39 -9.29
CA LEU A 131 -13.56 -0.96 -8.75
C LEU A 131 -12.41 -1.07 -7.76
N PHE A 132 -12.69 -1.54 -6.55
CA PHE A 132 -11.65 -1.88 -5.58
C PHE A 132 -11.78 -3.34 -5.14
N ASN A 133 -10.67 -3.92 -4.71
CA ASN A 133 -10.65 -5.28 -4.19
C ASN A 133 -10.96 -5.27 -2.70
N LEU A 134 -12.05 -5.92 -2.30
CA LEU A 134 -12.42 -6.10 -0.91
C LEU A 134 -12.13 -7.55 -0.51
N SER A 135 -11.04 -7.77 0.20
CA SER A 135 -10.61 -9.07 0.71
C SER A 135 -10.65 -9.11 2.23
N GLY A 136 -11.06 -10.24 2.78
CA GLY A 136 -11.19 -10.41 4.23
C GLY A 136 -12.35 -9.63 4.84
N HIS A 137 -12.49 -9.79 6.15
CA HIS A 137 -13.47 -9.08 6.98
C HIS A 137 -12.83 -8.69 8.31
N GLY A 138 -13.32 -7.63 8.94
CA GLY A 138 -12.79 -7.09 10.19
C GLY A 138 -13.35 -7.73 11.47
N MET A 139 -14.07 -8.86 11.37
CA MET A 139 -14.69 -9.47 12.56
C MET A 139 -13.67 -9.94 13.60
N ILE A 140 -12.45 -10.28 13.17
CA ILE A 140 -11.33 -10.60 14.05
C ILE A 140 -10.51 -9.36 14.45
N ASP A 141 -10.79 -8.20 13.83
CA ASP A 141 -10.08 -6.93 14.03
C ASP A 141 -10.91 -5.92 14.83
N LEU A 142 -11.99 -6.37 15.50
CA LEU A 142 -12.89 -5.48 16.26
C LEU A 142 -12.14 -4.66 17.30
N TYR A 143 -11.06 -5.22 17.89
CA TYR A 143 -10.19 -4.48 18.80
C TYR A 143 -9.57 -3.24 18.12
N ALA A 144 -9.15 -3.34 16.87
CA ALA A 144 -8.60 -2.19 16.13
C ALA A 144 -9.66 -1.10 15.91
N TYR A 145 -10.89 -1.49 15.61
CA TYR A 145 -12.01 -0.56 15.52
C TYR A 145 -12.35 0.09 16.87
N GLU A 146 -12.32 -0.68 17.96
CA GLU A 146 -12.45 -0.15 19.32
C GLU A 146 -11.39 0.91 19.63
N GLN A 147 -10.12 0.64 19.29
CA GLN A 147 -9.04 1.60 19.45
C GLN A 147 -9.27 2.87 18.61
N TYR A 148 -9.80 2.73 17.39
CA TYR A 148 -10.17 3.87 16.55
C TYR A 148 -11.25 4.74 17.21
N PHE A 149 -12.35 4.14 17.69
CA PHE A 149 -13.43 4.85 18.38
C PHE A 149 -13.01 5.48 19.71
N ALA A 150 -11.98 4.93 20.36
CA ALA A 150 -11.42 5.46 21.59
C ALA A 150 -10.33 6.52 21.35
N ASP A 151 -10.13 6.99 20.10
CA ASP A 151 -9.09 7.95 19.68
C ASP A 151 -7.66 7.52 20.09
N LYS A 152 -7.40 6.22 20.12
CA LYS A 152 -6.09 5.65 20.50
C LYS A 152 -5.21 5.30 19.31
N LEU A 153 -5.76 5.31 18.09
CA LEU A 153 -4.96 5.11 16.89
C LEU A 153 -4.29 6.43 16.49
N GLN A 154 -3.14 6.29 15.86
CA GLN A 154 -2.38 7.43 15.34
C GLN A 154 -1.80 7.10 13.97
N ASP A 155 -1.58 8.13 13.17
CA ASP A 155 -0.87 8.01 11.92
C ASP A 155 0.63 7.95 12.15
N TYR A 156 1.30 7.13 11.35
CA TYR A 156 2.76 7.04 11.34
C TYR A 156 3.27 7.46 9.96
N THR A 157 4.32 8.25 9.98
CA THR A 157 5.05 8.64 8.77
C THR A 157 6.50 8.23 8.89
N VAL A 158 7.03 7.68 7.82
CA VAL A 158 8.45 7.31 7.75
C VAL A 158 9.27 8.54 7.38
N THR A 159 10.31 8.82 8.13
CA THR A 159 11.21 9.96 7.86
C THR A 159 12.18 9.62 6.72
N ASP A 160 12.65 10.64 6.00
CA ASP A 160 13.67 10.45 4.96
C ASP A 160 14.99 9.92 5.54
N ALA A 161 15.29 10.25 6.79
CA ALA A 161 16.49 9.74 7.48
C ALA A 161 16.39 8.22 7.73
N GLU A 162 15.22 7.73 8.14
CA GLU A 162 14.99 6.29 8.29
C GLU A 162 15.11 5.55 6.95
N LEU A 163 14.47 6.07 5.90
CA LEU A 163 14.57 5.49 4.56
C LEU A 163 16.01 5.42 4.07
N ARG A 164 16.75 6.51 4.18
CA ARG A 164 18.17 6.52 3.79
C ARG A 164 18.98 5.51 4.56
N ARG A 165 18.81 5.44 5.88
CA ARG A 165 19.55 4.50 6.73
C ARG A 165 19.34 3.04 6.30
N THR A 166 18.11 2.63 6.03
CA THR A 166 17.79 1.24 5.67
C THR A 166 18.25 0.90 4.25
N ILE A 167 18.14 1.84 3.32
CA ILE A 167 18.64 1.69 1.96
C ILE A 167 20.18 1.64 1.93
N ASP A 168 20.87 2.51 2.68
CA ASP A 168 22.34 2.49 2.78
C ASP A 168 22.86 1.16 3.39
N GLN A 169 22.11 0.54 4.28
CA GLN A 169 22.43 -0.79 4.81
C GLN A 169 22.32 -1.86 3.72
N LEU A 170 21.26 -1.83 2.93
CA LEU A 170 21.06 -2.75 1.81
C LEU A 170 22.17 -2.58 0.75
N ASP A 171 22.53 -1.36 0.40
CA ASP A 171 23.56 -1.05 -0.59
C ASP A 171 24.95 -1.60 -0.21
N ARG A 172 25.24 -1.74 1.09
CA ARG A 172 26.49 -2.37 1.57
C ARG A 172 26.53 -3.87 1.39
N ILE A 173 25.38 -4.52 1.27
CA ILE A 173 25.27 -5.97 1.07
C ILE A 173 25.35 -6.31 -0.42
N ILE A 174 24.83 -5.43 -1.27
CA ILE A 174 24.78 -5.64 -2.73
C ILE A 174 26.13 -5.34 -3.40
N LYS A 175 26.97 -4.51 -2.80
CA LYS A 175 28.35 -4.21 -3.27
C LYS A 175 29.34 -5.29 -2.90
#